data_eb73d09bcc3e7b05b825b9bd3cfd569d
#
_entry.id   eb73d09bcc3e7b05b825b9bd3cfd569d
#
_cell.length_a   1.000
_cell.length_b   1.000
_cell.length_c   1.000
_cell.angle_alpha   90.00
_cell.angle_beta   90.00
_cell.angle_gamma   90.00
#
_symmetry.space_group_name_H-M   'P 1'
#
loop_
_entity.id
_entity.type
_entity.pdbx_description
1 polymer ?
#
loop_
_entity_poly.entity_id
_entity_poly.type
_entity_poly.pdbx_seq_one_letter_code
_entity_poly.pdbx_strand_id
1 'polypeptide(L)'
;QQGLFGDVMHAEGAYIHDLRSYNYDTTATGYKNMWRLKAQKEEAGNPYPTHGLGPVAQILNIHRGDRMATLVSMSNAQKGMHLYAAEHGITGEDTARIDMGDMNTTLIRTAKGKTIMIQHDVTSPRPYNRIHMVSGTKGFAQKYPLTGIALEPNAHEFVSQQTLDSLLKVYEHPFCKEIGEKARKVGGHGGMDFIMDYRLIHCLKNGLPLDMDVYDAAEWSCLVELTDYSVRNGSVPVQIPDFTRGEWDKLQGLTF
;
A
#
# COMPACT_ATOMS: atom_id res chain seq x y z
N GLN A 1 2.01 12.13 -13.77
CA GLN A 1 3.11 12.81 -14.44
C GLN A 1 2.65 13.59 -15.69
N GLN A 2 1.70 13.05 -16.49
CA GLN A 2 1.17 13.75 -17.67
C GLN A 2 0.08 14.79 -17.35
N GLY A 3 -0.18 15.08 -16.09
CA GLY A 3 -1.09 16.15 -15.66
C GLY A 3 -2.59 15.85 -15.78
N LEU A 4 -3.00 14.64 -16.17
CA LEU A 4 -4.41 14.28 -16.37
C LEU A 4 -5.29 14.57 -15.13
N PHE A 5 -4.76 14.33 -13.94
CA PHE A 5 -5.46 14.56 -12.66
C PHE A 5 -5.17 15.92 -12.03
N GLY A 6 -4.39 16.79 -12.71
CA GLY A 6 -3.89 18.02 -12.09
C GLY A 6 -2.92 17.74 -10.95
N ASP A 7 -2.97 18.55 -9.89
CA ASP A 7 -2.19 18.33 -8.67
C ASP A 7 -2.85 17.24 -7.82
N VAL A 8 -2.16 16.11 -7.64
CA VAL A 8 -2.66 15.03 -6.77
C VAL A 8 -2.47 15.44 -5.32
N MET A 9 -3.58 15.54 -4.59
CA MET A 9 -3.60 16.05 -3.21
C MET A 9 -3.88 14.97 -2.17
N HIS A 10 -4.49 13.85 -2.58
CA HIS A 10 -4.85 12.76 -1.69
C HIS A 10 -4.70 11.41 -2.38
N ALA A 11 -4.25 10.41 -1.63
CA ALA A 11 -4.19 9.03 -2.10
C ALA A 11 -4.55 8.04 -0.99
N GLU A 12 -5.13 6.90 -1.38
CA GLU A 12 -5.47 5.83 -0.46
C GLU A 12 -4.91 4.49 -0.93
N GLY A 13 -4.42 3.72 0.03
CA GLY A 13 -3.95 2.38 -0.22
C GLY A 13 -4.28 1.43 0.92
N ALA A 14 -4.26 0.13 0.66
CA ALA A 14 -4.58 -0.85 1.69
C ALA A 14 -3.92 -2.21 1.44
N TYR A 15 -3.92 -3.02 2.48
CA TYR A 15 -3.75 -4.46 2.40
C TYR A 15 -4.88 -5.12 3.18
N ILE A 16 -5.91 -5.51 2.47
CA ILE A 16 -7.15 -6.05 3.02
C ILE A 16 -7.48 -7.37 2.35
N HIS A 17 -7.58 -8.44 3.09
CA HIS A 17 -8.23 -9.68 2.71
C HIS A 17 -8.28 -10.68 3.86
N ASP A 18 -9.19 -11.67 3.78
CA ASP A 18 -9.30 -12.71 4.79
C ASP A 18 -8.09 -13.65 4.77
N LEU A 19 -7.25 -13.60 5.79
CA LEU A 19 -6.11 -14.50 5.99
C LEU A 19 -6.18 -15.29 7.29
N ARG A 20 -7.34 -15.35 7.94
CA ARG A 20 -7.48 -16.03 9.24
C ARG A 20 -7.03 -17.48 9.20
N SER A 21 -7.41 -18.23 8.18
CA SER A 21 -6.98 -19.62 7.99
C SER A 21 -5.46 -19.75 7.84
N TYR A 22 -4.85 -18.88 7.04
CA TYR A 22 -3.39 -18.90 6.82
C TYR A 22 -2.59 -18.51 8.05
N ASN A 23 -3.14 -17.64 8.92
CA ASN A 23 -2.47 -17.20 10.14
C ASN A 23 -2.33 -18.34 11.16
N TYR A 24 -3.28 -19.28 11.19
CA TYR A 24 -3.25 -20.46 12.06
C TYR A 24 -2.73 -21.72 11.37
N ASP A 25 -2.40 -21.66 10.09
CA ASP A 25 -1.89 -22.82 9.36
C ASP A 25 -0.42 -23.11 9.74
N THR A 26 -0.20 -24.24 10.41
CA THR A 26 1.12 -24.74 10.80
C THR A 26 1.75 -25.66 9.78
N THR A 27 1.07 -25.94 8.68
CA THR A 27 1.56 -26.81 7.59
C THR A 27 2.53 -26.08 6.65
N ALA A 28 3.06 -26.79 5.66
CA ALA A 28 3.94 -26.20 4.65
C ALA A 28 3.26 -25.14 3.76
N THR A 29 1.92 -25.09 3.77
CA THR A 29 1.14 -24.09 3.03
C THR A 29 0.90 -22.81 3.82
N GLY A 30 1.08 -22.86 5.14
CA GLY A 30 0.99 -21.70 6.02
C GLY A 30 2.21 -20.78 5.96
N TYR A 31 2.11 -19.66 6.66
CA TYR A 31 3.23 -18.73 6.78
C TYR A 31 4.37 -19.33 7.59
N LYS A 32 5.59 -19.31 7.05
CA LYS A 32 6.78 -19.83 7.72
C LYS A 32 6.88 -19.31 9.16
N ASN A 33 6.93 -20.23 10.12
CA ASN A 33 6.99 -19.93 11.56
C ASN A 33 5.79 -19.07 12.07
N MET A 34 4.67 -19.08 11.39
CA MET A 34 3.49 -18.25 11.71
C MET A 34 3.85 -16.78 11.95
N TRP A 35 4.75 -16.22 11.16
CA TRP A 35 5.29 -14.87 11.36
C TRP A 35 4.20 -13.80 11.44
N ARG A 36 3.14 -13.95 10.64
CA ARG A 36 2.05 -12.98 10.61
C ARG A 36 1.22 -13.02 11.90
N LEU A 37 0.93 -14.20 12.42
CA LEU A 37 0.27 -14.35 13.72
C LEU A 37 1.13 -13.76 14.84
N LYS A 38 2.43 -13.99 14.83
CA LYS A 38 3.37 -13.38 15.79
C LYS A 38 3.33 -11.86 15.73
N ALA A 39 3.39 -11.28 14.53
CA ALA A 39 3.26 -9.84 14.35
C ALA A 39 1.92 -9.31 14.91
N GLN A 40 0.80 -10.02 14.70
CA GLN A 40 -0.50 -9.63 15.27
C GLN A 40 -0.56 -9.72 16.80
N LYS A 41 0.25 -10.58 17.40
CA LYS A 41 0.35 -10.69 18.88
C LYS A 41 1.20 -9.57 19.48
N GLU A 42 2.17 -9.06 18.74
CA GLU A 42 3.18 -8.12 19.23
C GLU A 42 2.90 -6.67 18.82
N GLU A 43 2.25 -6.45 17.67
CA GLU A 43 2.01 -5.13 17.09
C GLU A 43 0.52 -4.74 17.23
N ALA A 44 0.26 -3.50 17.60
CA ALA A 44 -1.10 -2.94 17.65
C ALA A 44 -1.43 -2.09 16.41
N GLY A 45 -0.41 -1.70 15.66
CA GLY A 45 -0.50 -0.85 14.47
C GLY A 45 -0.66 -1.62 13.16
N ASN A 46 -0.03 -1.13 12.10
CA ASN A 46 0.00 -1.75 10.78
C ASN A 46 1.33 -2.48 10.53
N PRO A 47 1.38 -3.82 10.63
CA PRO A 47 2.62 -4.58 10.47
C PRO A 47 3.02 -4.78 9.00
N TYR A 48 2.19 -4.33 8.05
CA TYR A 48 2.40 -4.59 6.63
C TYR A 48 1.99 -3.42 5.73
N PRO A 49 2.58 -2.21 5.92
CA PRO A 49 2.14 -0.99 5.24
C PRO A 49 2.51 -0.94 3.75
N THR A 50 3.60 -1.61 3.34
CA THR A 50 4.24 -1.44 2.03
C THR A 50 3.33 -1.71 0.84
N HIS A 51 2.42 -2.69 0.91
CA HIS A 51 1.50 -3.02 -0.17
C HIS A 51 0.49 -1.91 -0.49
N GLY A 52 0.01 -1.22 0.53
CA GLY A 52 -0.87 -0.06 0.35
C GLY A 52 -0.07 1.21 0.05
N LEU A 53 1.02 1.42 0.77
CA LEU A 53 1.78 2.66 0.74
C LEU A 53 2.64 2.82 -0.52
N GLY A 54 3.38 1.78 -0.92
CA GLY A 54 4.35 1.89 -2.00
C GLY A 54 3.82 2.53 -3.27
N PRO A 55 2.73 2.02 -3.88
CA PRO A 55 2.17 2.60 -5.08
C PRO A 55 1.73 4.06 -4.92
N VAL A 56 1.11 4.42 -3.79
CA VAL A 56 0.64 5.79 -3.56
C VAL A 56 1.78 6.75 -3.24
N ALA A 57 2.82 6.28 -2.56
CA ALA A 57 4.04 7.07 -2.31
C ALA A 57 4.72 7.45 -3.63
N GLN A 58 4.82 6.52 -4.58
CA GLN A 58 5.33 6.78 -5.93
C GLN A 58 4.50 7.83 -6.68
N ILE A 59 3.17 7.72 -6.64
CA ILE A 59 2.26 8.68 -7.29
C ILE A 59 2.41 10.08 -6.70
N LEU A 60 2.63 10.19 -5.40
CA LEU A 60 2.75 11.47 -4.67
C LEU A 60 4.17 12.05 -4.71
N ASN A 61 5.11 11.38 -5.37
CA ASN A 61 6.53 11.75 -5.45
C ASN A 61 7.20 11.86 -4.08
N ILE A 62 6.89 10.94 -3.18
CA ILE A 62 7.56 10.86 -1.88
C ILE A 62 9.05 10.57 -2.11
N HIS A 63 9.92 11.32 -1.42
CA HIS A 63 11.38 11.43 -1.60
C HIS A 63 11.84 12.00 -2.96
N ARG A 64 10.91 12.35 -3.85
CA ARG A 64 11.19 12.90 -5.19
C ARG A 64 10.42 14.19 -5.42
N GLY A 65 10.40 15.03 -4.38
CA GLY A 65 9.71 16.32 -4.38
C GLY A 65 8.73 16.52 -3.22
N ASP A 66 8.49 15.49 -2.40
CA ASP A 66 7.70 15.57 -1.16
C ASP A 66 8.21 14.51 -0.17
N ARG A 67 7.78 14.54 1.09
CA ARG A 67 8.05 13.52 2.11
C ARG A 67 6.87 13.35 3.04
N MET A 68 6.71 12.19 3.63
CA MET A 68 5.78 11.99 4.73
C MET A 68 6.30 12.74 5.97
N ALA A 69 5.43 13.47 6.67
CA ALA A 69 5.84 14.33 7.78
C ALA A 69 5.28 13.86 9.13
N THR A 70 3.99 13.55 9.16
CA THR A 70 3.28 13.18 10.41
C THR A 70 2.25 12.14 10.11
N LEU A 71 2.06 11.18 11.01
CA LEU A 71 0.97 10.21 10.95
C LEU A 71 0.14 10.20 12.23
N VAL A 72 -1.09 9.71 12.10
CA VAL A 72 -1.97 9.26 13.20
C VAL A 72 -2.49 7.90 12.81
N SER A 73 -2.46 6.94 13.73
CA SER A 73 -2.95 5.58 13.50
C SER A 73 -3.95 5.15 14.55
N MET A 74 -4.99 4.44 14.14
CA MET A 74 -6.05 3.93 15.00
C MET A 74 -6.39 2.50 14.60
N SER A 75 -6.53 1.63 15.60
CA SER A 75 -7.03 0.26 15.42
C SER A 75 -8.36 0.10 16.13
N ASN A 76 -9.28 -0.66 15.54
CA ASN A 76 -10.49 -1.09 16.23
C ASN A 76 -10.21 -2.26 17.20
N ALA A 77 -11.24 -2.76 17.87
CA ALA A 77 -11.11 -3.97 18.70
C ALA A 77 -10.83 -5.21 17.84
N GLN A 78 -10.02 -6.11 18.36
CA GLN A 78 -9.78 -7.42 17.76
C GLN A 78 -10.95 -8.37 18.09
N LYS A 79 -11.54 -9.02 17.09
CA LYS A 79 -12.60 -10.03 17.20
C LYS A 79 -12.41 -11.20 16.23
N GLY A 80 -11.99 -10.89 14.99
CA GLY A 80 -11.98 -11.84 13.89
C GLY A 80 -11.15 -13.09 14.15
N MET A 81 -9.94 -12.93 14.70
CA MET A 81 -9.06 -14.06 15.00
C MET A 81 -9.59 -14.92 16.16
N HIS A 82 -10.10 -14.30 17.23
CA HIS A 82 -10.65 -15.05 18.37
C HIS A 82 -11.89 -15.84 17.99
N LEU A 83 -12.81 -15.25 17.20
CA LEU A 83 -14.00 -15.96 16.72
C LEU A 83 -13.61 -17.12 15.79
N TYR A 84 -12.69 -16.87 14.87
CA TYR A 84 -12.20 -17.90 13.97
C TYR A 84 -11.56 -19.08 14.74
N ALA A 85 -10.72 -18.79 15.72
CA ALA A 85 -10.11 -19.82 16.57
C ALA A 85 -11.15 -20.65 17.33
N ALA A 86 -12.14 -19.99 17.94
CA ALA A 86 -13.22 -20.65 18.67
C ALA A 86 -14.05 -21.57 17.76
N GLU A 87 -14.40 -21.12 16.57
CA GLU A 87 -15.18 -21.89 15.58
C GLU A 87 -14.42 -23.13 15.05
N HIS A 88 -13.08 -23.06 15.04
CA HIS A 88 -12.22 -24.14 14.53
C HIS A 88 -11.53 -24.95 15.62
N GLY A 89 -11.89 -24.75 16.90
CA GLY A 89 -11.34 -25.50 18.02
C GLY A 89 -9.85 -25.23 18.25
N ILE A 90 -9.31 -24.10 17.80
CA ILE A 90 -7.93 -23.69 18.02
C ILE A 90 -7.83 -23.12 19.44
N THR A 91 -6.91 -23.65 20.24
CA THR A 91 -6.73 -23.29 21.65
C THR A 91 -5.24 -23.08 21.96
N GLY A 92 -4.95 -22.54 23.16
CA GLY A 92 -3.59 -22.39 23.65
C GLY A 92 -3.02 -20.98 23.49
N GLU A 93 -1.70 -20.85 23.55
CA GLU A 93 -1.01 -19.55 23.52
C GLU A 93 -1.27 -18.74 22.26
N ASP A 94 -1.56 -19.39 21.13
CA ASP A 94 -1.81 -18.73 19.86
C ASP A 94 -3.12 -17.93 19.85
N THR A 95 -4.02 -18.19 20.80
CA THR A 95 -5.28 -17.46 20.93
C THR A 95 -5.34 -16.55 22.15
N ALA A 96 -4.36 -16.64 23.04
CA ALA A 96 -4.42 -16.01 24.36
C ALA A 96 -4.36 -14.48 24.32
N ARG A 97 -3.55 -13.93 23.40
CA ARG A 97 -3.37 -12.48 23.25
C ARG A 97 -3.08 -12.12 21.81
N ILE A 98 -3.86 -11.20 21.29
CA ILE A 98 -3.62 -10.55 19.99
C ILE A 98 -3.82 -9.06 20.22
N ASP A 99 -2.74 -8.28 20.10
CA ASP A 99 -2.74 -6.85 20.38
C ASP A 99 -3.32 -6.04 19.20
N MET A 100 -3.17 -6.57 17.97
CA MET A 100 -3.66 -5.92 16.78
C MET A 100 -5.18 -5.96 16.69
N GLY A 101 -5.80 -4.82 16.40
CA GLY A 101 -7.21 -4.78 16.02
C GLY A 101 -7.48 -5.45 14.67
N ASP A 102 -8.74 -5.72 14.37
CA ASP A 102 -9.11 -6.30 13.06
C ASP A 102 -8.77 -5.35 11.92
N MET A 103 -9.08 -4.05 12.09
CA MET A 103 -8.80 -3.00 11.13
C MET A 103 -7.89 -1.94 11.75
N ASN A 104 -6.78 -1.64 11.09
CA ASN A 104 -5.97 -0.46 11.33
C ASN A 104 -6.18 0.57 10.22
N THR A 105 -6.34 1.83 10.59
CA THR A 105 -6.41 2.98 9.67
C THR A 105 -5.37 4.00 10.09
N THR A 106 -4.51 4.38 9.16
CA THR A 106 -3.45 5.38 9.34
C THR A 106 -3.66 6.54 8.38
N LEU A 107 -3.66 7.75 8.91
CA LEU A 107 -3.66 8.99 8.13
C LEU A 107 -2.27 9.61 8.20
N ILE A 108 -1.73 10.00 7.05
CA ILE A 108 -0.41 10.60 6.91
C ILE A 108 -0.57 11.95 6.24
N ARG A 109 0.15 12.95 6.73
CA ARG A 109 0.30 14.25 6.10
C ARG A 109 1.71 14.42 5.58
N THR A 110 1.85 14.90 4.34
CA THR A 110 3.14 15.19 3.74
C THR A 110 3.62 16.61 4.06
N ALA A 111 4.91 16.89 3.83
CA ALA A 111 5.50 18.21 4.02
C ALA A 111 4.84 19.27 3.13
N LYS A 112 4.39 18.91 1.92
CA LYS A 112 3.67 19.80 1.00
C LYS A 112 2.15 19.82 1.21
N GLY A 113 1.65 19.21 2.30
CA GLY A 113 0.24 19.29 2.69
C GLY A 113 -0.69 18.29 1.99
N LYS A 114 -0.15 17.33 1.25
CA LYS A 114 -0.93 16.21 0.74
C LYS A 114 -1.27 15.24 1.86
N THR A 115 -2.28 14.39 1.64
CA THR A 115 -2.68 13.37 2.60
C THR A 115 -2.67 11.98 2.00
N ILE A 116 -2.38 10.97 2.84
CA ILE A 116 -2.44 9.55 2.49
C ILE A 116 -3.25 8.84 3.54
N MET A 117 -4.15 7.95 3.12
CA MET A 117 -4.81 6.98 4.01
C MET A 117 -4.30 5.58 3.70
N ILE A 118 -3.84 4.87 4.73
CA ILE A 118 -3.41 3.47 4.61
C ILE A 118 -4.25 2.61 5.55
N GLN A 119 -4.78 1.50 5.02
CA GLN A 119 -5.56 0.53 5.81
C GLN A 119 -4.94 -0.87 5.77
N HIS A 120 -5.06 -1.58 6.89
CA HIS A 120 -4.66 -2.97 7.01
C HIS A 120 -5.75 -3.77 7.73
N ASP A 121 -6.19 -4.88 7.12
CA ASP A 121 -7.13 -5.82 7.72
C ASP A 121 -6.94 -7.21 7.08
N VAL A 122 -6.49 -8.17 7.88
CA VAL A 122 -6.32 -9.57 7.43
C VAL A 122 -7.06 -10.55 8.32
N THR A 123 -7.95 -10.05 9.17
CA THR A 123 -8.67 -10.81 10.20
C THR A 123 -10.20 -10.71 10.10
N SER A 124 -10.70 -9.92 9.17
CA SER A 124 -12.12 -9.84 8.84
C SER A 124 -12.45 -10.64 7.58
N PRO A 125 -13.70 -11.13 7.42
CA PRO A 125 -14.16 -11.84 6.22
C PRO A 125 -14.38 -10.87 5.05
N ARG A 126 -13.28 -10.30 4.54
CA ARG A 126 -13.30 -9.32 3.46
C ARG A 126 -12.58 -9.85 2.21
N PRO A 127 -13.10 -9.57 1.01
CA PRO A 127 -12.40 -9.88 -0.22
C PRO A 127 -11.12 -9.05 -0.35
N TYR A 128 -10.18 -9.55 -1.13
CA TYR A 128 -8.94 -8.85 -1.43
C TYR A 128 -9.18 -7.45 -1.96
N ASN A 129 -8.54 -6.46 -1.33
CA ASN A 129 -8.68 -5.05 -1.70
C ASN A 129 -7.41 -4.29 -1.32
N ARG A 130 -6.88 -3.51 -2.24
CA ARG A 130 -5.78 -2.58 -2.00
C ARG A 130 -6.20 -1.12 -2.07
N ILE A 131 -7.49 -0.83 -2.28
CA ILE A 131 -8.04 0.51 -2.54
C ILE A 131 -7.40 1.10 -3.81
N HIS A 132 -6.18 1.58 -3.76
CA HIS A 132 -5.47 2.27 -4.84
C HIS A 132 -6.33 3.38 -5.44
N MET A 133 -6.52 4.42 -4.65
CA MET A 133 -7.28 5.60 -5.01
C MET A 133 -6.39 6.83 -5.03
N VAL A 134 -6.63 7.72 -5.96
CA VAL A 134 -5.97 9.02 -6.05
C VAL A 134 -6.98 10.11 -6.36
N SER A 135 -6.85 11.25 -5.70
CA SER A 135 -7.67 12.42 -5.89
C SER A 135 -6.81 13.63 -6.19
N GLY A 136 -7.04 14.24 -7.34
CA GLY A 136 -6.35 15.43 -7.79
C GLY A 136 -7.32 16.59 -8.08
N THR A 137 -6.75 17.72 -8.47
CA THR A 137 -7.53 18.95 -8.72
C THR A 137 -8.34 18.91 -10.02
N LYS A 138 -8.09 17.94 -10.91
CA LYS A 138 -8.79 17.79 -12.20
C LYS A 138 -9.33 16.39 -12.44
N GLY A 139 -9.16 15.48 -11.49
CA GLY A 139 -9.63 14.12 -11.68
C GLY A 139 -9.39 13.21 -10.50
N PHE A 140 -10.04 12.07 -10.57
CA PHE A 140 -10.02 11.01 -9.58
C PHE A 140 -9.85 9.66 -10.28
N ALA A 141 -9.14 8.75 -9.66
CA ALA A 141 -9.04 7.37 -10.10
C ALA A 141 -9.05 6.40 -8.92
N GLN A 142 -9.70 5.26 -9.11
CA GLN A 142 -9.63 4.13 -8.19
C GLN A 142 -9.47 2.81 -8.94
N LYS A 143 -8.91 1.81 -8.25
CA LYS A 143 -8.77 0.45 -8.78
C LYS A 143 -9.73 -0.54 -8.12
N TYR A 144 -9.97 -0.44 -6.83
CA TYR A 144 -10.80 -1.36 -6.05
C TYR A 144 -11.99 -0.64 -5.39
N PRO A 145 -13.15 -1.32 -5.21
CA PRO A 145 -13.48 -2.64 -5.74
C PRO A 145 -13.73 -2.64 -7.24
N LEU A 146 -14.01 -1.49 -7.83
CA LEU A 146 -14.24 -1.32 -9.26
C LEU A 146 -13.25 -0.27 -9.80
N THR A 147 -12.63 -0.57 -10.94
CA THR A 147 -11.79 0.40 -11.64
C THR A 147 -12.64 1.53 -12.21
N GLY A 148 -12.29 2.77 -11.89
CA GLY A 148 -13.01 3.93 -12.37
C GLY A 148 -12.11 5.16 -12.42
N ILE A 149 -12.41 6.07 -13.36
CA ILE A 149 -11.78 7.37 -13.53
C ILE A 149 -12.88 8.41 -13.67
N ALA A 150 -12.75 9.55 -12.99
CA ALA A 150 -13.58 10.71 -13.16
C ALA A 150 -12.71 11.92 -13.49
N LEU A 151 -13.11 12.75 -14.45
CA LEU A 151 -12.32 13.87 -14.95
C LEU A 151 -13.19 15.12 -15.13
N GLU A 152 -12.58 16.29 -14.88
CA GLU A 152 -13.19 17.57 -15.26
C GLU A 152 -13.53 17.59 -16.78
N PRO A 153 -14.62 18.28 -17.22
CA PRO A 153 -15.55 19.09 -16.37
C PRO A 153 -16.68 18.30 -15.71
N ASN A 154 -16.80 16.99 -15.91
CA ASN A 154 -17.90 16.16 -15.40
C ASN A 154 -17.43 15.15 -14.34
N ALA A 155 -16.57 15.58 -13.44
CA ALA A 155 -15.96 14.71 -12.43
C ALA A 155 -16.92 14.21 -11.32
N HIS A 156 -18.20 14.55 -11.39
CA HIS A 156 -19.23 14.02 -10.49
C HIS A 156 -19.54 12.54 -10.75
N GLU A 157 -19.32 12.07 -11.98
CA GLU A 157 -19.56 10.69 -12.37
C GLU A 157 -18.27 10.07 -12.97
N PHE A 158 -18.17 8.75 -12.91
CA PHE A 158 -17.14 8.05 -13.65
C PHE A 158 -17.36 8.18 -15.16
N VAL A 159 -16.25 8.24 -15.89
CA VAL A 159 -16.32 8.16 -17.36
C VAL A 159 -16.95 6.84 -17.80
N SER A 160 -17.52 6.80 -19.01
CA SER A 160 -18.06 5.57 -19.58
C SER A 160 -17.00 4.46 -19.67
N GLN A 161 -17.43 3.20 -19.68
CA GLN A 161 -16.50 2.06 -19.82
C GLN A 161 -15.65 2.18 -21.10
N GLN A 162 -16.23 2.62 -22.19
CA GLN A 162 -15.49 2.82 -23.45
C GLN A 162 -14.39 3.89 -23.31
N THR A 163 -14.68 4.98 -22.61
CA THR A 163 -13.69 6.03 -22.32
C THR A 163 -12.61 5.51 -21.38
N LEU A 164 -12.99 4.77 -20.33
CA LEU A 164 -12.07 4.15 -19.40
C LEU A 164 -11.07 3.22 -20.13
N ASP A 165 -11.57 2.32 -20.97
CA ASP A 165 -10.73 1.39 -21.73
C ASP A 165 -9.75 2.13 -22.65
N SER A 166 -10.21 3.22 -23.28
CA SER A 166 -9.37 4.08 -24.11
C SER A 166 -8.27 4.76 -23.31
N LEU A 167 -8.61 5.32 -22.13
CA LEU A 167 -7.64 5.96 -21.24
C LEU A 167 -6.61 4.94 -20.73
N LEU A 168 -7.04 3.78 -20.26
CA LEU A 168 -6.13 2.72 -19.80
C LEU A 168 -5.15 2.29 -20.89
N LYS A 169 -5.58 2.21 -22.15
CA LYS A 169 -4.72 1.88 -23.27
C LYS A 169 -3.73 3.00 -23.61
N VAL A 170 -4.20 4.26 -23.61
CA VAL A 170 -3.34 5.43 -23.92
C VAL A 170 -2.26 5.60 -22.87
N TYR A 171 -2.64 5.53 -21.60
CA TYR A 171 -1.75 5.75 -20.45
C TYR A 171 -1.09 4.47 -19.91
N GLU A 172 -1.21 3.35 -20.62
CA GLU A 172 -0.50 2.13 -20.25
C GLU A 172 1.00 2.37 -20.17
N HIS A 173 1.64 1.89 -19.10
CA HIS A 173 3.06 2.06 -18.87
C HIS A 173 3.89 1.47 -20.04
N PRO A 174 4.94 2.15 -20.53
CA PRO A 174 5.76 1.66 -21.66
C PRO A 174 6.23 0.21 -21.49
N PHE A 175 6.73 -0.18 -20.31
CA PHE A 175 7.13 -1.57 -20.05
C PHE A 175 5.98 -2.57 -20.12
N CYS A 176 4.77 -2.18 -19.72
CA CYS A 176 3.62 -3.05 -19.89
C CYS A 176 3.30 -3.31 -21.35
N LYS A 177 3.46 -2.29 -22.21
CA LYS A 177 3.32 -2.42 -23.66
C LYS A 177 4.42 -3.31 -24.26
N GLU A 178 5.66 -3.16 -23.81
CA GLU A 178 6.83 -3.85 -24.35
C GLU A 178 6.90 -5.32 -23.89
N ILE A 179 6.80 -5.58 -22.58
CA ILE A 179 7.07 -6.89 -21.99
C ILE A 179 5.87 -7.53 -21.27
N GLY A 180 4.73 -6.84 -21.19
CA GLY A 180 3.59 -7.29 -20.38
C GLY A 180 3.03 -8.66 -20.80
N GLU A 181 3.02 -8.99 -22.09
CA GLU A 181 2.60 -10.31 -22.55
C GLU A 181 3.56 -11.41 -22.11
N LYS A 182 4.87 -11.16 -22.25
CA LYS A 182 5.93 -12.07 -21.76
C LYS A 182 5.84 -12.25 -20.24
N ALA A 183 5.67 -11.16 -19.52
CA ALA A 183 5.53 -11.18 -18.06
C ALA A 183 4.36 -12.05 -17.60
N ARG A 184 3.19 -11.93 -18.23
CA ARG A 184 2.03 -12.77 -17.92
C ARG A 184 2.28 -14.26 -18.19
N LYS A 185 3.06 -14.59 -19.23
CA LYS A 185 3.43 -16.00 -19.55
C LYS A 185 4.41 -16.58 -18.54
N VAL A 186 5.36 -15.76 -18.03
CA VAL A 186 6.32 -16.19 -17.01
C VAL A 186 5.61 -16.40 -15.66
N GLY A 187 4.61 -15.59 -15.33
CA GLY A 187 3.86 -15.68 -14.08
C GLY A 187 4.45 -14.86 -12.95
N GLY A 188 4.12 -15.25 -11.69
CA GLY A 188 4.45 -14.45 -10.50
C GLY A 188 3.50 -13.25 -10.37
N HIS A 189 2.46 -13.36 -9.51
CA HIS A 189 1.42 -12.33 -9.31
C HIS A 189 0.86 -11.75 -10.63
N GLY A 190 0.58 -12.63 -11.61
CA GLY A 190 0.08 -12.21 -12.94
C GLY A 190 1.12 -11.51 -13.82
N GLY A 191 2.42 -11.73 -13.57
CA GLY A 191 3.53 -11.13 -14.29
C GLY A 191 4.16 -9.91 -13.60
N MET A 192 3.62 -9.46 -12.48
CA MET A 192 4.12 -8.29 -11.76
C MET A 192 5.55 -8.51 -11.26
N ASP A 193 5.86 -9.70 -10.73
CA ASP A 193 7.20 -10.03 -10.23
C ASP A 193 8.24 -9.96 -11.35
N PHE A 194 7.91 -10.50 -12.53
CA PHE A 194 8.78 -10.41 -13.70
C PHE A 194 9.03 -8.96 -14.13
N ILE A 195 8.00 -8.11 -14.15
CA ILE A 195 8.16 -6.70 -14.53
C ILE A 195 9.04 -5.97 -13.51
N MET A 196 8.88 -6.26 -12.23
CA MET A 196 9.69 -5.66 -11.17
C MET A 196 11.19 -6.00 -11.35
N ASP A 197 11.52 -7.28 -11.53
CA ASP A 197 12.90 -7.71 -11.74
C ASP A 197 13.48 -7.17 -13.04
N TYR A 198 12.70 -7.19 -14.12
CA TYR A 198 13.11 -6.60 -15.41
C TYR A 198 13.44 -5.13 -15.26
N ARG A 199 12.61 -4.38 -14.54
CA ARG A 199 12.80 -2.95 -14.30
C ARG A 199 14.07 -2.67 -13.49
N LEU A 200 14.31 -3.45 -12.43
CA LEU A 200 15.53 -3.37 -11.63
C LEU A 200 16.79 -3.57 -12.51
N ILE A 201 16.81 -4.65 -13.28
CA ILE A 201 17.94 -4.97 -14.17
C ILE A 201 18.11 -3.88 -15.24
N HIS A 202 17.01 -3.37 -15.81
CA HIS A 202 17.04 -2.29 -16.79
C HIS A 202 17.68 -1.02 -16.21
N CYS A 203 17.28 -0.61 -15.01
CA CYS A 203 17.86 0.56 -14.35
C CYS A 203 19.36 0.37 -14.07
N LEU A 204 19.76 -0.76 -13.50
CA LEU A 204 21.16 -1.06 -13.20
C LEU A 204 22.02 -1.10 -14.47
N LYS A 205 21.54 -1.74 -15.54
CA LYS A 205 22.26 -1.85 -16.80
C LYS A 205 22.48 -0.50 -17.50
N ASN A 206 21.53 0.42 -17.35
CA ASN A 206 21.57 1.70 -18.04
C ASN A 206 22.00 2.87 -17.14
N GLY A 207 22.41 2.60 -15.89
CA GLY A 207 22.80 3.66 -14.94
C GLY A 207 21.66 4.60 -14.58
N LEU A 208 20.41 4.11 -14.60
CA LEU A 208 19.22 4.89 -14.26
C LEU A 208 18.92 4.80 -12.77
N PRO A 209 18.26 5.81 -12.18
CA PRO A 209 17.74 5.71 -10.82
C PRO A 209 16.81 4.51 -10.68
N LEU A 210 16.89 3.86 -9.51
CA LEU A 210 15.96 2.79 -9.18
C LEU A 210 14.56 3.34 -8.89
N ASP A 211 13.52 2.57 -9.19
CA ASP A 211 12.14 2.94 -8.89
C ASP A 211 11.88 2.99 -7.38
N MET A 212 12.60 2.15 -6.63
CA MET A 212 12.62 2.12 -5.18
C MET A 212 14.06 2.10 -4.70
N ASP A 213 14.40 2.94 -3.77
CA ASP A 213 15.73 3.04 -3.18
C ASP A 213 15.74 2.79 -1.67
N VAL A 214 16.88 2.99 -1.02
CA VAL A 214 17.04 2.77 0.41
C VAL A 214 16.17 3.72 1.25
N TYR A 215 15.87 4.91 0.76
CA TYR A 215 15.03 5.88 1.45
C TYR A 215 13.57 5.46 1.42
N ASP A 216 13.07 4.97 0.28
CA ASP A 216 11.75 4.36 0.18
C ASP A 216 11.62 3.19 1.15
N ALA A 217 12.60 2.29 1.16
CA ALA A 217 12.60 1.12 2.03
C ALA A 217 12.58 1.50 3.52
N ALA A 218 13.40 2.47 3.92
CA ALA A 218 13.47 2.94 5.31
C ALA A 218 12.16 3.60 5.74
N GLU A 219 11.63 4.54 4.93
CA GLU A 219 10.43 5.28 5.27
C GLU A 219 9.16 4.40 5.26
N TRP A 220 9.03 3.48 4.30
CA TRP A 220 7.87 2.58 4.29
C TRP A 220 7.91 1.59 5.46
N SER A 221 9.11 1.10 5.81
CA SER A 221 9.27 0.15 6.91
C SER A 221 9.08 0.78 8.28
N CYS A 222 9.48 2.04 8.48
CA CYS A 222 9.33 2.70 9.79
C CYS A 222 7.87 2.89 10.21
N LEU A 223 6.92 2.80 9.26
CA LEU A 223 5.51 2.90 9.59
C LEU A 223 5.03 1.76 10.50
N VAL A 224 5.67 0.60 10.50
CA VAL A 224 5.34 -0.49 11.41
C VAL A 224 5.43 0.03 12.86
N GLU A 225 6.60 0.48 13.26
CA GLU A 225 6.86 1.00 14.60
C GLU A 225 6.06 2.27 14.93
N LEU A 226 5.98 3.21 13.97
CA LEU A 226 5.32 4.49 14.21
C LEU A 226 3.79 4.34 14.33
N THR A 227 3.19 3.42 13.59
CA THR A 227 1.75 3.14 13.73
C THR A 227 1.45 2.41 15.03
N ASP A 228 2.29 1.47 15.44
CA ASP A 228 2.19 0.80 16.72
C ASP A 228 2.26 1.81 17.88
N TYR A 229 3.27 2.69 17.86
CA TYR A 229 3.42 3.75 18.84
C TYR A 229 2.17 4.64 18.92
N SER A 230 1.67 5.10 17.78
CA SER A 230 0.47 5.95 17.73
C SER A 230 -0.73 5.26 18.37
N VAL A 231 -1.02 4.01 17.99
CA VAL A 231 -2.15 3.24 18.52
C VAL A 231 -2.02 3.01 20.03
N ARG A 232 -0.86 2.57 20.51
CA ARG A 232 -0.64 2.27 21.94
C ARG A 232 -0.70 3.51 22.83
N ASN A 233 -0.49 4.69 22.27
CA ASN A 233 -0.53 5.95 23.01
C ASN A 233 -1.81 6.76 22.75
N GLY A 234 -2.92 6.09 22.40
CA GLY A 234 -4.23 6.75 22.23
C GLY A 234 -4.38 7.52 20.91
N SER A 235 -3.76 7.01 19.86
CA SER A 235 -3.78 7.60 18.50
C SER A 235 -3.16 9.00 18.45
N VAL A 236 -2.07 9.20 19.16
CA VAL A 236 -1.33 10.49 19.13
C VAL A 236 -0.66 10.71 17.77
N PRO A 237 -0.51 11.97 17.33
CA PRO A 237 0.29 12.30 16.17
C PRO A 237 1.76 11.93 16.38
N VAL A 238 2.39 11.30 15.39
CA VAL A 238 3.79 10.88 15.42
C VAL A 238 4.53 11.50 14.24
N GLN A 239 5.70 12.06 14.47
CA GLN A 239 6.57 12.59 13.43
C GLN A 239 7.24 11.44 12.69
N ILE A 240 7.25 11.50 11.36
CA ILE A 240 7.96 10.55 10.50
C ILE A 240 9.38 11.09 10.27
N PRO A 241 10.43 10.31 10.57
CA PRO A 241 11.81 10.74 10.34
C PRO A 241 12.09 11.06 8.87
N ASP A 242 12.91 12.05 8.62
CA ASP A 242 13.43 12.34 7.30
C ASP A 242 14.74 11.57 7.08
N PHE A 243 14.65 10.42 6.43
CA PHE A 243 15.81 9.56 6.14
C PHE A 243 16.75 10.18 5.11
N THR A 244 16.28 11.12 4.30
CA THR A 244 17.08 11.81 3.28
C THR A 244 17.89 12.97 3.85
N ARG A 245 17.69 13.33 5.12
CA ARG A 245 18.37 14.45 5.80
C ARG A 245 18.21 15.80 5.08
N GLY A 246 17.02 16.05 4.55
CA GLY A 246 16.68 17.28 3.83
C GLY A 246 16.85 17.19 2.32
N GLU A 247 17.27 16.05 1.76
CA GLU A 247 17.49 15.91 0.31
C GLU A 247 16.25 15.38 -0.45
N TRP A 248 15.11 15.22 0.22
CA TRP A 248 13.89 14.62 -0.33
C TRP A 248 13.32 15.33 -1.56
N ASP A 249 13.66 16.59 -1.80
CA ASP A 249 13.25 17.36 -2.98
C ASP A 249 14.31 17.38 -4.10
N LYS A 250 15.50 16.82 -3.84
CA LYS A 250 16.64 16.81 -4.76
C LYS A 250 16.87 15.46 -5.44
N LEU A 251 16.23 14.39 -4.95
CA LEU A 251 16.35 13.07 -5.55
C LEU A 251 15.71 13.04 -6.93
N GLN A 252 16.26 12.24 -7.83
CA GLN A 252 15.73 12.08 -9.17
C GLN A 252 14.36 11.37 -9.12
N GLY A 253 13.44 11.84 -9.93
CA GLY A 253 12.16 11.18 -10.13
C GLY A 253 12.28 9.84 -10.88
N LEU A 254 11.16 9.14 -11.02
CA LEU A 254 11.08 7.92 -11.80
C LEU A 254 11.41 8.19 -13.27
N THR A 255 12.14 7.26 -13.89
CA THR A 255 12.48 7.28 -15.33
C THR A 255 11.66 6.21 -16.05
N PHE A 256 11.24 6.49 -17.28
CA PHE A 256 10.43 5.60 -18.12
C PHE A 256 11.10 5.37 -19.46
#